data_44aa30f80478c17a8477252eca95d922
#
_entry.id   44aa30f80478c17a8477252eca95d922
#
_cell.length_a   1.000
_cell.length_b   1.000
_cell.length_c   1.000
_cell.angle_alpha   90.00
_cell.angle_beta   90.00
_cell.angle_gamma   90.00
#
_symmetry.space_group_name_H-M   'P 1'
#
loop_
_entity.id
_entity.type
_entity.pdbx_description
1 polymer ?
#
loop_
_entity_poly.entity_id
_entity_poly.type
_entity_poly.pdbx_seq_one_letter_code
_entity_poly.pdbx_strand_id
1 'polypeptide(L)'
;MTTNSYESGQKNFFMDMEQHQTGSQEFFNPFMLESLERNFGLSKVVIMYFDTHGKFLSQTEKIEGNISNINRGSRLDGSMQDKSAAYEDKDIEGDSHPYRYFEPEDIVRQKIYEDAVNDHLTYFDIEPRLYRGTDIVLDYKNSAHVGFLEKYFGAHYSLTMAFGINAYIQLVFLRDEEEGDFSDKDVEHLRDIYSYIATAYKNFKKYEQVKIISKIQGEIIASGEKAYLITDDFMHILDHSSEAMRRLEELMGGNLGSIDSDTPCNWLPFLLGVSEGDHSEVHNRTIKNYIYTIHDYRQSYSNGIVDLYHWITIHKETHESASQADVAMDAGIASLSALTKTEQKVARLMVRGYTYKEIAASMVISYHTVKKHVENIYEKFHVNSRYQLMKKL
;
A
#
# COMPACT_ATOMS: atom_id res chain seq x y z
N MET A 1 20.46 -25.24 -19.34
CA MET A 1 20.11 -26.45 -18.54
C MET A 1 19.31 -27.42 -19.38
N THR A 2 19.48 -28.72 -19.18
CA THR A 2 18.59 -29.74 -19.79
C THR A 2 17.24 -29.71 -19.08
N THR A 3 16.13 -30.10 -19.73
CA THR A 3 14.79 -30.12 -19.18
C THR A 3 14.72 -30.87 -17.84
N ASN A 4 15.36 -32.03 -17.74
CA ASN A 4 15.45 -32.84 -16.52
C ASN A 4 16.18 -32.12 -15.35
N SER A 5 17.19 -31.31 -15.65
CA SER A 5 17.95 -30.55 -14.67
C SER A 5 17.10 -29.39 -14.12
N TYR A 6 16.29 -28.77 -14.97
CA TYR A 6 15.40 -27.68 -14.58
C TYR A 6 14.26 -28.17 -13.67
N GLU A 7 13.56 -29.25 -14.01
CA GLU A 7 12.49 -29.81 -13.19
C GLU A 7 12.99 -30.24 -11.80
N SER A 8 14.20 -30.79 -11.72
CA SER A 8 14.83 -31.14 -10.44
C SER A 8 15.15 -29.89 -9.62
N GLY A 9 15.68 -28.83 -10.25
CA GLY A 9 15.96 -27.55 -9.62
C GLY A 9 14.68 -26.88 -9.09
N GLN A 10 13.62 -26.88 -9.87
CA GLN A 10 12.32 -26.36 -9.49
C GLN A 10 11.77 -27.06 -8.23
N LYS A 11 11.79 -28.39 -8.21
CA LYS A 11 11.35 -29.16 -7.04
C LYS A 11 12.16 -28.82 -5.79
N ASN A 12 13.49 -28.77 -5.91
CA ASN A 12 14.37 -28.45 -4.79
C ASN A 12 14.14 -27.02 -4.28
N PHE A 13 13.96 -26.05 -5.18
CA PHE A 13 13.65 -24.68 -4.82
C PHE A 13 12.33 -24.58 -4.05
N PHE A 14 11.30 -25.28 -4.48
CA PHE A 14 10.00 -25.30 -3.79
C PHE A 14 10.13 -25.91 -2.38
N MET A 15 10.88 -27.00 -2.24
CA MET A 15 11.15 -27.59 -0.92
C MET A 15 11.95 -26.64 0.00
N ASP A 16 12.96 -25.96 -0.53
CA ASP A 16 13.74 -24.96 0.20
C ASP A 16 12.83 -23.86 0.73
N MET A 17 11.97 -23.31 -0.13
CA MET A 17 11.05 -22.22 0.24
C MET A 17 10.01 -22.66 1.28
N GLU A 18 9.43 -23.85 1.18
CA GLU A 18 8.49 -24.38 2.16
C GLU A 18 9.12 -24.56 3.54
N GLN A 19 10.34 -25.07 3.61
CA GLN A 19 11.06 -25.24 4.88
C GLN A 19 11.39 -23.90 5.54
N HIS A 20 11.65 -22.87 4.76
CA HIS A 20 12.07 -21.56 5.27
C HIS A 20 10.90 -20.67 5.71
N GLN A 21 9.71 -20.83 5.13
CA GLN A 21 8.54 -20.00 5.44
C GLN A 21 8.08 -20.10 6.92
N THR A 22 8.29 -21.23 7.56
CA THR A 22 7.76 -21.51 8.91
C THR A 22 8.40 -20.74 10.05
N GLY A 23 9.30 -19.81 9.82
CA GLY A 23 9.95 -19.03 10.88
C GLY A 23 10.50 -17.67 10.44
N SER A 24 10.38 -17.36 9.17
CA SER A 24 10.91 -16.11 8.61
C SER A 24 10.00 -14.93 8.95
N GLN A 25 10.59 -13.80 9.32
CA GLN A 25 9.89 -12.52 9.45
C GLN A 25 9.67 -11.85 8.09
N GLU A 26 10.43 -12.26 7.07
CA GLU A 26 10.39 -11.72 5.72
C GLU A 26 10.40 -12.85 4.70
N PHE A 27 9.54 -12.73 3.70
CA PHE A 27 9.44 -13.72 2.63
C PHE A 27 10.61 -13.62 1.65
N PHE A 28 10.88 -12.41 1.16
CA PHE A 28 12.01 -12.13 0.28
C PHE A 28 13.26 -11.89 1.14
N ASN A 29 14.16 -12.84 1.17
CA ASN A 29 15.31 -12.84 2.06
C ASN A 29 16.55 -13.46 1.40
N PRO A 30 17.75 -13.35 2.01
CA PRO A 30 18.98 -13.91 1.46
C PRO A 30 18.92 -15.40 1.13
N PHE A 31 18.19 -16.20 1.89
CA PHE A 31 18.05 -17.63 1.65
C PHE A 31 17.36 -17.92 0.29
N MET A 32 16.37 -17.13 -0.09
CA MET A 32 15.74 -17.24 -1.41
C MET A 32 16.76 -17.01 -2.52
N LEU A 33 17.63 -15.99 -2.39
CA LEU A 33 18.68 -15.69 -3.35
C LEU A 33 19.69 -16.86 -3.49
N GLU A 34 20.09 -17.46 -2.36
CA GLU A 34 20.96 -18.64 -2.37
C GLU A 34 20.29 -19.85 -3.01
N SER A 35 18.99 -20.05 -2.78
CA SER A 35 18.25 -21.15 -3.36
C SER A 35 18.06 -20.97 -4.88
N LEU A 36 17.83 -19.73 -5.36
CA LEU A 36 17.76 -19.40 -6.78
C LEU A 36 19.09 -19.70 -7.49
N GLU A 37 20.22 -19.30 -6.90
CA GLU A 37 21.52 -19.61 -7.47
C GLU A 37 21.79 -21.12 -7.50
N ARG A 38 21.60 -21.82 -6.39
CA ARG A 38 21.86 -23.25 -6.24
C ARG A 38 21.06 -24.10 -7.22
N ASN A 39 19.80 -23.78 -7.40
CA ASN A 39 18.87 -24.60 -8.17
C ASN A 39 18.77 -24.20 -9.64
N PHE A 40 19.04 -22.94 -9.98
CA PHE A 40 18.87 -22.42 -11.35
C PHE A 40 20.13 -21.75 -11.94
N GLY A 41 21.20 -21.61 -11.14
CA GLY A 41 22.42 -20.92 -11.59
C GLY A 41 22.26 -19.42 -11.74
N LEU A 42 21.27 -18.82 -11.07
CA LEU A 42 21.02 -17.38 -11.08
C LEU A 42 21.92 -16.70 -10.04
N SER A 43 23.14 -16.36 -10.43
CA SER A 43 24.19 -15.85 -9.54
C SER A 43 24.14 -14.35 -9.28
N LYS A 44 23.45 -13.59 -10.15
CA LYS A 44 23.30 -12.13 -10.04
C LYS A 44 21.82 -11.81 -9.92
N VAL A 45 21.36 -11.57 -8.68
CA VAL A 45 19.95 -11.28 -8.37
C VAL A 45 19.87 -10.12 -7.39
N VAL A 46 18.97 -9.18 -7.66
CA VAL A 46 18.68 -8.03 -6.81
C VAL A 46 17.20 -8.05 -6.43
N ILE A 47 16.89 -7.90 -5.14
CA ILE A 47 15.54 -7.65 -4.67
C ILE A 47 15.45 -6.16 -4.36
N MET A 48 14.57 -5.47 -5.04
CA MET A 48 14.32 -4.04 -4.83
C MET A 48 12.96 -3.85 -4.16
N TYR A 49 12.91 -2.95 -3.19
CA TYR A 49 11.71 -2.63 -2.43
C TYR A 49 11.32 -1.18 -2.65
N PHE A 50 10.04 -0.94 -2.86
CA PHE A 50 9.45 0.37 -3.08
C PHE A 50 8.28 0.57 -2.12
N ASP A 51 7.92 1.82 -1.85
CA ASP A 51 6.66 2.12 -1.17
C ASP A 51 5.46 1.98 -2.13
N THR A 52 4.26 2.13 -1.62
CA THR A 52 3.01 2.03 -2.39
C THR A 52 2.85 3.13 -3.44
N HIS A 53 3.64 4.21 -3.37
CA HIS A 53 3.70 5.29 -4.36
C HIS A 53 4.83 5.08 -5.36
N GLY A 54 5.56 3.97 -5.21
CA GLY A 54 6.61 3.57 -6.10
C GLY A 54 7.97 4.23 -5.84
N LYS A 55 8.20 4.83 -4.68
CA LYS A 55 9.48 5.41 -4.28
C LYS A 55 10.40 4.31 -3.74
N PHE A 56 11.66 4.30 -4.15
CA PHE A 56 12.66 3.33 -3.71
C PHE A 56 12.89 3.39 -2.19
N LEU A 57 12.87 2.25 -1.53
CA LEU A 57 13.12 2.08 -0.11
C LEU A 57 14.49 1.47 0.18
N SER A 58 14.74 0.29 -0.36
CA SER A 58 15.97 -0.47 -0.10
C SER A 58 16.18 -1.54 -1.16
N GLN A 59 17.37 -2.17 -1.15
CA GLN A 59 17.63 -3.38 -1.92
C GLN A 59 18.43 -4.40 -1.14
N THR A 60 18.26 -5.66 -1.51
CA THR A 60 19.11 -6.79 -1.13
C THR A 60 19.66 -7.38 -2.41
N GLU A 61 20.97 -7.53 -2.51
CA GLU A 61 21.60 -8.05 -3.71
C GLU A 61 22.46 -9.26 -3.39
N LYS A 62 22.53 -10.16 -4.36
CA LYS A 62 23.50 -11.24 -4.42
C LYS A 62 24.22 -11.16 -5.75
N ILE A 63 25.51 -10.86 -5.68
CA ILE A 63 26.38 -10.74 -6.85
C ILE A 63 27.67 -11.52 -6.55
N GLU A 64 28.00 -12.47 -7.43
CA GLU A 64 29.23 -13.30 -7.32
C GLU A 64 29.41 -13.94 -5.93
N GLY A 65 28.32 -14.47 -5.36
CA GLY A 65 28.32 -15.13 -4.06
C GLY A 65 28.31 -14.21 -2.83
N ASN A 66 28.45 -12.90 -3.00
CA ASN A 66 28.34 -11.93 -1.91
C ASN A 66 26.90 -11.44 -1.78
N ILE A 67 26.40 -11.42 -0.54
CA ILE A 67 25.08 -10.86 -0.24
C ILE A 67 25.29 -9.54 0.51
N SER A 68 24.66 -8.47 0.01
CA SER A 68 24.63 -7.18 0.67
C SER A 68 23.20 -6.65 0.80
N ASN A 69 22.92 -6.00 1.94
CA ASN A 69 21.67 -5.30 2.20
C ASN A 69 21.95 -3.81 2.26
N ILE A 70 21.32 -3.05 1.42
CA ILE A 70 21.51 -1.60 1.37
C ILE A 70 20.18 -0.94 1.72
N ASN A 71 20.06 -0.49 2.96
CA ASN A 71 18.87 0.17 3.48
C ASN A 71 19.04 1.69 3.44
N ARG A 72 17.93 2.39 3.25
CA ARG A 72 17.85 3.83 3.38
C ARG A 72 18.07 4.22 4.84
N GLY A 73 19.30 4.67 5.18
CA GLY A 73 19.57 5.35 6.45
C GLY A 73 19.72 4.47 7.69
N SER A 74 20.20 3.23 7.59
CA SER A 74 20.64 2.51 8.78
C SER A 74 22.01 3.03 9.25
N ARG A 75 22.04 4.03 10.14
CA ARG A 75 23.13 4.14 11.08
C ARG A 75 23.06 2.91 11.98
N LEU A 76 24.10 2.09 11.93
CA LEU A 76 24.42 1.12 12.97
C LEU A 76 24.75 1.92 14.25
N ASP A 77 23.76 2.27 15.01
CA ASP A 77 23.91 2.68 16.40
C ASP A 77 22.82 2.00 17.22
N GLY A 78 23.29 1.16 18.14
CA GLY A 78 22.50 0.26 18.95
C GLY A 78 21.75 0.96 20.08
N SER A 79 20.78 1.80 19.76
CA SER A 79 19.80 2.27 20.72
C SER A 79 18.42 2.32 20.06
N MET A 80 17.60 1.28 20.36
CA MET A 80 16.16 1.36 20.19
C MET A 80 15.63 2.53 21.05
N GLN A 81 15.40 3.66 20.43
CA GLN A 81 14.46 4.66 20.90
C GLN A 81 13.57 5.05 19.74
N ASP A 82 12.33 4.61 19.89
CA ASP A 82 11.14 5.01 19.16
C ASP A 82 11.12 6.53 18.96
N LYS A 83 11.36 6.97 17.73
CA LYS A 83 11.04 8.32 17.30
C LYS A 83 10.32 8.21 15.98
N SER A 84 9.00 8.34 16.06
CA SER A 84 8.14 8.77 14.97
C SER A 84 8.70 10.09 14.40
N ALA A 85 9.62 9.99 13.46
CA ALA A 85 10.17 11.16 12.79
C ALA A 85 9.35 11.43 11.54
N ALA A 86 8.62 12.54 11.59
CA ALA A 86 8.10 13.22 10.42
C ALA A 86 9.16 13.25 9.31
N TYR A 87 8.78 12.80 8.12
CA TYR A 87 9.60 12.96 6.92
C TYR A 87 9.60 14.42 6.51
N GLU A 88 10.45 15.24 7.12
CA GLU A 88 10.95 16.43 6.50
C GLU A 88 12.12 16.04 5.58
N ASP A 89 11.96 16.34 4.32
CA ASP A 89 12.98 16.25 3.26
C ASP A 89 14.13 17.21 3.62
N LYS A 90 15.04 16.75 4.48
CA LYS A 90 16.32 17.41 4.69
C LYS A 90 17.39 16.59 4.02
N ASP A 91 17.93 17.15 2.94
CA ASP A 91 19.15 16.73 2.29
C ASP A 91 20.25 16.45 3.33
N ILE A 92 20.39 15.18 3.69
CA ILE A 92 21.53 14.73 4.48
C ILE A 92 22.59 14.33 3.47
N GLU A 93 23.54 15.23 3.22
CA GLU A 93 24.79 14.92 2.56
C GLU A 93 25.44 13.73 3.28
N GLY A 94 25.52 12.57 2.62
CA GLY A 94 26.34 11.43 3.09
C GLY A 94 25.82 10.02 2.86
N ASP A 95 24.60 9.80 2.40
CA ASP A 95 24.09 8.44 2.22
C ASP A 95 23.17 8.32 0.99
N SER A 96 23.78 8.49 -0.19
CA SER A 96 23.05 8.46 -1.45
C SER A 96 23.26 7.11 -2.15
N HIS A 97 22.31 6.19 -1.99
CA HIS A 97 22.29 4.99 -2.79
C HIS A 97 22.27 5.36 -4.29
N PRO A 98 23.15 4.77 -5.12
CA PRO A 98 23.27 5.13 -6.54
C PRO A 98 21.95 5.05 -7.32
N TYR A 99 21.08 4.09 -6.97
CA TYR A 99 19.78 3.91 -7.62
C TYR A 99 18.86 5.13 -7.50
N ARG A 100 18.94 5.92 -6.44
CA ARG A 100 18.10 7.12 -6.29
C ARG A 100 18.34 8.18 -7.37
N TYR A 101 19.59 8.28 -7.83
CA TYR A 101 19.92 9.19 -8.91
C TYR A 101 19.47 8.64 -10.25
N PHE A 102 19.44 7.32 -10.38
CA PHE A 102 18.99 6.63 -11.57
C PHE A 102 17.48 6.42 -11.63
N GLU A 103 16.79 6.33 -10.50
CA GLU A 103 15.35 6.05 -10.40
C GLU A 103 14.48 6.86 -11.39
N PRO A 104 14.70 8.18 -11.59
CA PRO A 104 13.93 8.96 -12.57
C PRO A 104 14.19 8.56 -14.04
N GLU A 105 15.31 7.90 -14.33
CA GLU A 105 15.73 7.46 -15.66
C GLU A 105 15.44 5.98 -15.91
N ASP A 106 15.01 5.22 -14.90
CA ASP A 106 14.71 3.79 -14.99
C ASP A 106 13.38 3.53 -15.70
N ILE A 107 13.44 3.47 -17.03
CA ILE A 107 12.28 3.23 -17.89
C ILE A 107 11.65 1.86 -17.61
N VAL A 108 12.44 0.84 -17.27
CA VAL A 108 11.94 -0.52 -16.97
C VAL A 108 11.04 -0.44 -15.72
N ARG A 109 11.53 0.19 -14.66
CA ARG A 109 10.77 0.36 -13.44
C ARG A 109 9.52 1.22 -13.64
N GLN A 110 9.61 2.31 -14.40
CA GLN A 110 8.46 3.15 -14.72
C GLN A 110 7.37 2.35 -15.43
N LYS A 111 7.74 1.52 -16.41
CA LYS A 111 6.82 0.63 -17.13
C LYS A 111 6.16 -0.38 -16.20
N ILE A 112 6.93 -1.01 -15.31
CA ILE A 112 6.43 -1.97 -14.34
C ILE A 112 5.40 -1.33 -13.39
N TYR A 113 5.70 -0.13 -12.89
CA TYR A 113 4.81 0.61 -11.99
C TYR A 113 3.51 1.04 -12.69
N GLU A 114 3.64 1.58 -13.91
CA GLU A 114 2.49 2.00 -14.72
C GLU A 114 1.53 0.83 -14.97
N ASP A 115 2.06 -0.33 -15.40
CA ASP A 115 1.25 -1.53 -15.62
C ASP A 115 0.58 -1.99 -14.31
N ALA A 116 1.33 -2.03 -13.21
CA ALA A 116 0.82 -2.48 -11.93
C ALA A 116 -0.31 -1.58 -11.38
N VAL A 117 -0.22 -0.26 -11.58
CA VAL A 117 -1.26 0.70 -11.17
C VAL A 117 -2.50 0.59 -12.05
N ASN A 118 -2.32 0.37 -13.36
CA ASN A 118 -3.43 0.29 -14.31
C ASN A 118 -4.21 -1.04 -14.22
N ASP A 119 -3.55 -2.11 -13.82
CA ASP A 119 -4.18 -3.43 -13.72
C ASP A 119 -5.16 -3.56 -12.56
N HIS A 120 -5.19 -2.61 -11.63
CA HIS A 120 -6.01 -2.65 -10.40
C HIS A 120 -5.90 -3.95 -9.61
N LEU A 121 -4.74 -4.61 -9.70
CA LEU A 121 -4.52 -5.88 -9.03
C LEU A 121 -4.47 -5.70 -7.51
N THR A 122 -4.98 -6.70 -6.79
CA THR A 122 -4.92 -6.74 -5.33
C THR A 122 -3.60 -7.38 -4.86
N TYR A 123 -3.34 -7.40 -3.54
CA TYR A 123 -2.21 -8.13 -2.95
C TYR A 123 -2.13 -9.61 -3.38
N PHE A 124 -3.25 -10.16 -3.82
CA PHE A 124 -3.45 -11.59 -3.97
C PHE A 124 -3.47 -12.04 -5.42
N ASP A 125 -3.28 -11.14 -6.36
CA ASP A 125 -3.20 -11.51 -7.76
C ASP A 125 -1.86 -12.18 -8.06
N ILE A 126 -1.94 -13.29 -8.79
CA ILE A 126 -0.81 -14.17 -9.11
C ILE A 126 -0.49 -14.22 -10.61
N GLU A 127 -1.02 -13.27 -11.38
CA GLU A 127 -0.66 -13.18 -12.79
C GLU A 127 0.82 -12.85 -12.94
N PRO A 128 1.58 -13.65 -13.73
CA PRO A 128 3.01 -13.45 -13.89
C PRO A 128 3.35 -12.11 -14.53
N ARG A 129 4.01 -11.25 -13.80
CA ARG A 129 4.54 -9.96 -14.25
C ARG A 129 6.04 -10.07 -14.44
N LEU A 130 6.45 -10.44 -15.65
CA LEU A 130 7.84 -10.56 -16.05
C LEU A 130 8.17 -9.55 -17.14
N TYR A 131 9.28 -8.85 -16.96
CA TYR A 131 9.70 -7.74 -17.80
C TYR A 131 11.16 -7.92 -18.20
N ARG A 132 11.41 -8.19 -19.47
CA ARG A 132 12.76 -8.25 -20.02
C ARG A 132 13.17 -6.84 -20.46
N GLY A 133 14.35 -6.37 -20.03
CA GLY A 133 14.79 -5.01 -20.29
C GLY A 133 14.87 -4.67 -21.77
N THR A 134 15.33 -5.62 -22.59
CA THR A 134 15.43 -5.46 -24.06
C THR A 134 14.09 -5.31 -24.77
N ASP A 135 12.98 -5.77 -24.18
CA ASP A 135 11.63 -5.60 -24.75
C ASP A 135 11.06 -4.20 -24.49
N ILE A 136 11.62 -3.48 -23.51
CA ILE A 136 11.09 -2.21 -23.02
C ILE A 136 11.95 -1.03 -23.48
N VAL A 137 13.28 -1.18 -23.35
CA VAL A 137 14.22 -0.07 -23.55
C VAL A 137 14.62 0.04 -25.01
N LEU A 138 14.28 1.15 -25.65
CA LEU A 138 14.71 1.45 -27.02
C LEU A 138 16.22 1.71 -27.04
N ASP A 139 16.89 1.27 -28.11
CA ASP A 139 18.35 1.36 -28.26
C ASP A 139 19.08 0.83 -27.01
N TYR A 140 18.71 -0.36 -26.60
CA TYR A 140 19.08 -0.99 -25.33
C TYR A 140 20.55 -0.82 -24.98
N LYS A 141 21.46 -1.13 -25.92
CA LYS A 141 22.92 -1.14 -25.70
C LYS A 141 23.48 0.24 -25.33
N ASN A 142 22.86 1.31 -25.81
CA ASN A 142 23.32 2.69 -25.57
C ASN A 142 22.49 3.40 -24.50
N SER A 143 21.62 2.68 -23.79
CA SER A 143 20.69 3.24 -22.84
C SER A 143 21.34 3.55 -21.48
N ALA A 144 20.75 4.52 -20.76
CA ALA A 144 21.11 4.79 -19.37
C ALA A 144 20.89 3.55 -18.47
N HIS A 145 19.90 2.71 -18.82
CA HIS A 145 19.61 1.46 -18.11
C HIS A 145 20.82 0.51 -18.14
N VAL A 146 21.36 0.22 -19.33
CA VAL A 146 22.55 -0.64 -19.47
C VAL A 146 23.75 0.00 -18.78
N GLY A 147 23.99 1.30 -18.98
CA GLY A 147 25.08 2.00 -18.31
C GLY A 147 25.04 1.90 -16.79
N PHE A 148 23.83 1.90 -16.22
CA PHE A 148 23.63 1.68 -14.79
C PHE A 148 23.93 0.23 -14.39
N LEU A 149 23.40 -0.75 -15.12
CA LEU A 149 23.63 -2.17 -14.84
C LEU A 149 25.12 -2.54 -14.89
N GLU A 150 25.84 -2.08 -15.91
CA GLU A 150 27.27 -2.33 -16.07
C GLU A 150 28.09 -1.71 -14.95
N LYS A 151 27.80 -0.47 -14.62
CA LYS A 151 28.53 0.30 -13.61
C LYS A 151 28.39 -0.28 -12.20
N TYR A 152 27.18 -0.69 -11.81
CA TYR A 152 26.89 -1.04 -10.42
C TYR A 152 26.76 -2.54 -10.16
N PHE A 153 26.43 -3.33 -11.19
CA PHE A 153 26.22 -4.77 -11.04
C PHE A 153 27.13 -5.63 -11.94
N GLY A 154 27.95 -5.02 -12.79
CA GLY A 154 28.72 -5.77 -13.77
C GLY A 154 27.83 -6.64 -14.67
N ALA A 155 26.67 -6.13 -15.04
CA ALA A 155 25.64 -6.82 -15.80
C ALA A 155 25.19 -6.00 -17.00
N HIS A 156 24.73 -6.68 -18.06
CA HIS A 156 24.28 -6.04 -19.30
C HIS A 156 22.78 -6.24 -19.55
N TYR A 157 22.23 -7.41 -19.17
CA TYR A 157 20.83 -7.75 -19.39
C TYR A 157 20.07 -7.92 -18.08
N SER A 158 18.79 -7.56 -18.09
CA SER A 158 17.90 -7.70 -16.94
C SER A 158 16.58 -8.38 -17.30
N LEU A 159 16.08 -9.19 -16.37
CA LEU A 159 14.71 -9.71 -16.36
C LEU A 159 14.12 -9.50 -14.97
N THR A 160 13.00 -8.81 -14.88
CA THR A 160 12.37 -8.42 -13.61
C THR A 160 11.08 -9.17 -13.40
N MET A 161 10.93 -9.78 -12.22
CA MET A 161 9.65 -10.24 -11.67
C MET A 161 9.12 -9.19 -10.71
N ALA A 162 7.86 -8.78 -10.86
CA ALA A 162 7.23 -7.78 -10.01
C ALA A 162 6.09 -8.40 -9.18
N PHE A 163 6.06 -8.10 -7.88
CA PHE A 163 5.13 -8.65 -6.91
C PHE A 163 4.41 -7.56 -6.13
N GLY A 164 3.19 -7.88 -5.69
CA GLY A 164 2.39 -7.03 -4.81
C GLY A 164 1.71 -5.87 -5.52
N ILE A 165 0.93 -5.11 -4.75
CA ILE A 165 0.23 -3.92 -5.23
C ILE A 165 1.26 -2.89 -5.71
N ASN A 166 0.99 -2.26 -6.85
CA ASN A 166 1.87 -1.25 -7.45
C ASN A 166 3.31 -1.77 -7.68
N ALA A 167 3.50 -3.10 -7.76
CA ALA A 167 4.80 -3.75 -7.97
C ALA A 167 5.87 -3.29 -6.95
N TYR A 168 5.50 -3.18 -5.67
CA TYR A 168 6.38 -2.65 -4.62
C TYR A 168 7.55 -3.58 -4.25
N ILE A 169 7.56 -4.83 -4.74
CA ILE A 169 8.71 -5.75 -4.66
C ILE A 169 9.09 -6.17 -6.07
N GLN A 170 10.35 -6.00 -6.42
CA GLN A 170 10.90 -6.41 -7.71
C GLN A 170 12.11 -7.31 -7.50
N LEU A 171 12.06 -8.49 -8.10
CA LEU A 171 13.14 -9.46 -8.14
C LEU A 171 13.81 -9.37 -9.53
N VAL A 172 15.01 -8.81 -9.59
CA VAL A 172 15.73 -8.50 -10.82
C VAL A 172 16.84 -9.51 -11.03
N PHE A 173 16.73 -10.31 -12.08
CA PHE A 173 17.77 -11.23 -12.55
C PHE A 173 18.67 -10.52 -13.54
N LEU A 174 19.95 -10.69 -13.40
CA LEU A 174 20.97 -10.01 -14.18
C LEU A 174 21.87 -11.01 -14.89
N ARG A 175 22.30 -10.67 -16.12
CA ARG A 175 23.32 -11.38 -16.90
C ARG A 175 24.33 -10.39 -17.46
N ASP A 176 25.58 -10.83 -17.58
CA ASP A 176 26.59 -10.08 -18.32
C ASP A 176 26.43 -10.20 -19.84
N GLU A 177 27.26 -9.47 -20.60
CA GLU A 177 27.18 -9.46 -22.03
C GLU A 177 27.58 -10.83 -22.64
N GLU A 178 28.49 -11.58 -21.99
CA GLU A 178 28.98 -12.90 -22.47
C GLU A 178 27.89 -13.97 -22.30
N GLU A 179 27.11 -13.91 -21.22
CA GLU A 179 25.98 -14.83 -21.00
C GLU A 179 24.83 -14.61 -21.99
N GLY A 180 24.74 -13.41 -22.56
CA GLY A 180 23.67 -12.99 -23.45
C GLY A 180 22.34 -12.76 -22.78
N ASP A 181 21.38 -12.29 -23.57
CA ASP A 181 20.04 -11.95 -23.06
C ASP A 181 19.23 -13.18 -22.64
N PHE A 182 18.21 -12.93 -21.82
CA PHE A 182 17.22 -13.95 -21.43
C PHE A 182 16.39 -14.37 -22.64
N SER A 183 16.48 -15.64 -23.01
CA SER A 183 15.69 -16.20 -24.10
C SER A 183 14.20 -16.34 -23.69
N ASP A 184 13.33 -16.50 -24.69
CA ASP A 184 11.90 -16.77 -24.41
C ASP A 184 11.70 -18.05 -23.58
N LYS A 185 12.59 -19.03 -23.72
CA LYS A 185 12.60 -20.23 -22.89
C LYS A 185 12.98 -19.93 -21.43
N ASP A 186 13.94 -19.01 -21.19
CA ASP A 186 14.27 -18.58 -19.84
C ASP A 186 13.08 -17.85 -19.19
N VAL A 187 12.40 -16.99 -19.96
CA VAL A 187 11.19 -16.30 -19.51
C VAL A 187 10.08 -17.27 -19.15
N GLU A 188 9.85 -18.31 -19.97
CA GLU A 188 8.85 -19.35 -19.69
C GLU A 188 9.18 -20.12 -18.41
N HIS A 189 10.43 -20.54 -18.23
CA HIS A 189 10.88 -21.21 -17.01
C HIS A 189 10.71 -20.32 -15.76
N LEU A 190 11.06 -19.05 -15.87
CA LEU A 190 10.91 -18.12 -14.76
C LEU A 190 9.44 -17.78 -14.47
N ARG A 191 8.54 -17.93 -15.44
CA ARG A 191 7.10 -17.80 -15.25
C ARG A 191 6.53 -18.86 -14.29
N ASP A 192 7.01 -20.08 -14.38
CA ASP A 192 6.61 -21.17 -13.46
C ASP A 192 7.10 -20.87 -12.05
N ILE A 193 8.36 -20.43 -11.92
CA ILE A 193 8.93 -20.00 -10.63
C ILE A 193 8.16 -18.81 -10.06
N TYR A 194 7.81 -17.84 -10.89
CA TYR A 194 7.00 -16.68 -10.50
C TYR A 194 5.68 -17.13 -9.88
N SER A 195 4.94 -18.00 -10.54
CA SER A 195 3.62 -18.45 -10.07
C SER A 195 3.71 -19.11 -8.69
N TYR A 196 4.78 -19.88 -8.45
CA TYR A 196 5.04 -20.46 -7.13
C TYR A 196 5.38 -19.40 -6.08
N ILE A 197 6.33 -18.51 -6.37
CA ILE A 197 6.74 -17.43 -5.45
C ILE A 197 5.54 -16.55 -5.11
N ALA A 198 4.73 -16.16 -6.10
CA ALA A 198 3.55 -15.33 -5.90
C ALA A 198 2.52 -16.01 -4.99
N THR A 199 2.26 -17.32 -5.21
CA THR A 199 1.35 -18.10 -4.36
C THR A 199 1.88 -18.22 -2.93
N ALA A 200 3.15 -18.51 -2.78
CA ALA A 200 3.80 -18.64 -1.48
C ALA A 200 3.83 -17.29 -0.72
N TYR A 201 4.10 -16.20 -1.44
CA TYR A 201 4.05 -14.84 -0.89
C TYR A 201 2.64 -14.45 -0.47
N LYS A 202 1.63 -14.75 -1.28
CA LYS A 202 0.21 -14.58 -0.90
C LYS A 202 -0.11 -15.27 0.42
N ASN A 203 0.30 -16.54 0.57
CA ASN A 203 0.06 -17.31 1.79
C ASN A 203 0.80 -16.70 3.00
N PHE A 204 2.04 -16.27 2.80
CA PHE A 204 2.82 -15.57 3.81
C PHE A 204 2.10 -14.29 4.27
N LYS A 205 1.66 -13.44 3.34
CA LYS A 205 0.93 -12.20 3.66
C LYS A 205 -0.38 -12.48 4.39
N LYS A 206 -1.16 -13.48 3.96
CA LYS A 206 -2.39 -13.87 4.67
C LYS A 206 -2.11 -14.34 6.10
N TYR A 207 -1.04 -15.09 6.31
CA TYR A 207 -0.65 -15.53 7.66
C TYR A 207 -0.23 -14.36 8.56
N GLU A 208 0.60 -13.44 8.06
CA GLU A 208 0.97 -12.22 8.78
C GLU A 208 -0.25 -11.34 9.11
N GLN A 209 -1.17 -11.20 8.15
CA GLN A 209 -2.42 -10.48 8.34
C GLN A 209 -3.27 -11.07 9.47
N VAL A 210 -3.39 -12.40 9.55
CA VAL A 210 -4.12 -13.09 10.64
C VAL A 210 -3.49 -12.81 12.00
N LYS A 211 -2.16 -12.79 12.10
CA LYS A 211 -1.46 -12.42 13.35
C LYS A 211 -1.78 -11.00 13.79
N ILE A 212 -1.76 -10.04 12.84
CA ILE A 212 -2.05 -8.63 13.12
C ILE A 212 -3.51 -8.47 13.54
N ILE A 213 -4.44 -9.08 12.82
CA ILE A 213 -5.87 -9.08 13.17
C ILE A 213 -6.06 -9.63 14.59
N SER A 214 -5.44 -10.76 14.92
CA SER A 214 -5.54 -11.35 16.25
C SER A 214 -5.01 -10.44 17.36
N LYS A 215 -3.92 -9.70 17.10
CA LYS A 215 -3.38 -8.70 18.03
C LYS A 215 -4.36 -7.54 18.23
N ILE A 216 -4.89 -6.97 17.14
CA ILE A 216 -5.88 -5.89 17.19
C ILE A 216 -7.16 -6.36 17.92
N GLN A 217 -7.64 -7.56 17.63
CA GLN A 217 -8.79 -8.16 18.35
C GLN A 217 -8.54 -8.26 19.85
N GLY A 218 -7.32 -8.60 20.28
CA GLY A 218 -6.94 -8.61 21.69
C GLY A 218 -7.07 -7.22 22.34
N GLU A 219 -6.68 -6.16 21.63
CA GLU A 219 -6.83 -4.77 22.10
C GLU A 219 -8.31 -4.36 22.15
N ILE A 220 -9.12 -4.74 21.16
CA ILE A 220 -10.56 -4.50 21.12
C ILE A 220 -11.27 -5.16 22.31
N ILE A 221 -10.93 -6.42 22.60
CA ILE A 221 -11.50 -7.16 23.73
C ILE A 221 -11.12 -6.49 25.04
N ALA A 222 -9.85 -6.07 25.19
CA ALA A 222 -9.37 -5.40 26.39
C ALA A 222 -10.03 -4.03 26.62
N SER A 223 -10.33 -3.30 25.54
CA SER A 223 -11.03 -2.00 25.61
C SER A 223 -12.53 -2.13 25.89
N GLY A 224 -13.10 -3.31 25.70
CA GLY A 224 -14.54 -3.56 25.86
C GLY A 224 -15.42 -3.03 24.72
N GLU A 225 -14.80 -2.66 23.60
CA GLU A 225 -15.49 -2.16 22.42
C GLU A 225 -16.30 -3.26 21.73
N LYS A 226 -17.54 -2.92 21.35
CA LYS A 226 -18.49 -3.86 20.74
C LYS A 226 -18.70 -3.64 19.25
N ALA A 227 -18.52 -2.41 18.79
CA ALA A 227 -18.72 -2.04 17.40
C ALA A 227 -17.41 -1.63 16.78
N TYR A 228 -16.83 -2.54 16.00
CA TYR A 228 -15.52 -2.33 15.39
C TYR A 228 -15.45 -2.85 13.95
N LEU A 229 -14.51 -2.25 13.20
CA LEU A 229 -14.00 -2.72 11.90
C LEU A 229 -12.48 -2.80 11.98
N ILE A 230 -11.89 -3.78 11.29
CA ILE A 230 -10.45 -3.84 11.03
C ILE A 230 -10.27 -3.82 9.52
N THR A 231 -9.43 -2.91 9.03
CA THR A 231 -9.19 -2.71 7.59
C THR A 231 -7.70 -2.60 7.31
N ASP A 232 -7.31 -2.82 6.06
CA ASP A 232 -6.00 -2.46 5.54
C ASP A 232 -6.02 -1.07 4.88
N ASP A 233 -4.85 -0.60 4.43
CA ASP A 233 -4.66 0.66 3.72
C ASP A 233 -5.25 0.66 2.28
N PHE A 234 -5.61 -0.53 1.78
CA PHE A 234 -6.22 -0.72 0.46
C PHE A 234 -7.72 -0.86 0.48
N MET A 235 -8.33 -0.48 1.62
CA MET A 235 -9.79 -0.45 1.80
C MET A 235 -10.48 -1.82 1.82
N HIS A 236 -9.75 -2.89 2.16
CA HIS A 236 -10.37 -4.17 2.44
C HIS A 236 -10.83 -4.22 3.88
N ILE A 237 -12.05 -4.73 4.12
CA ILE A 237 -12.53 -5.00 5.47
C ILE A 237 -12.10 -6.41 5.84
N LEU A 238 -11.14 -6.51 6.76
CA LEU A 238 -10.50 -7.76 7.15
C LEU A 238 -11.26 -8.48 8.26
N ASP A 239 -11.91 -7.71 9.14
CA ASP A 239 -12.78 -8.22 10.21
C ASP A 239 -13.76 -7.13 10.68
N HIS A 240 -14.90 -7.54 11.21
CA HIS A 240 -15.91 -6.64 11.71
C HIS A 240 -16.84 -7.28 12.73
N SER A 241 -17.39 -6.50 13.64
CA SER A 241 -18.47 -6.91 14.51
C SER A 241 -19.85 -6.73 13.87
N SER A 242 -20.80 -7.59 14.22
CA SER A 242 -22.20 -7.44 13.78
C SER A 242 -22.81 -6.11 14.20
N GLU A 243 -22.40 -5.58 15.36
CA GLU A 243 -22.87 -4.29 15.87
C GLU A 243 -22.34 -3.12 15.01
N ALA A 244 -21.09 -3.18 14.56
CA ALA A 244 -20.55 -2.17 13.64
C ALA A 244 -21.33 -2.16 12.32
N MET A 245 -21.60 -3.34 11.76
CA MET A 245 -22.36 -3.46 10.51
C MET A 245 -23.77 -2.88 10.66
N ARG A 246 -24.47 -3.19 11.74
CA ARG A 246 -25.80 -2.63 12.03
C ARG A 246 -25.76 -1.09 12.10
N ARG A 247 -24.76 -0.50 12.76
CA ARG A 247 -24.61 0.96 12.85
C ARG A 247 -24.29 1.60 11.51
N LEU A 248 -23.48 0.93 10.68
CA LEU A 248 -23.18 1.39 9.35
C LEU A 248 -24.39 1.32 8.40
N GLU A 249 -25.20 0.27 8.50
CA GLU A 249 -26.46 0.17 7.74
C GLU A 249 -27.44 1.28 8.14
N GLU A 250 -27.57 1.59 9.42
CA GLU A 250 -28.35 2.73 9.90
C GLU A 250 -27.83 4.06 9.35
N LEU A 251 -26.50 4.24 9.31
CA LEU A 251 -25.85 5.44 8.78
C LEU A 251 -26.07 5.60 7.28
N MET A 252 -25.85 4.54 6.52
CA MET A 252 -25.87 4.55 5.04
C MET A 252 -27.29 4.46 4.48
N GLY A 253 -28.27 4.09 5.31
CA GLY A 253 -29.68 4.06 4.94
C GLY A 253 -30.07 2.85 4.10
N GLY A 254 -29.39 1.71 4.25
CA GLY A 254 -29.70 0.49 3.51
C GLY A 254 -28.66 -0.61 3.68
N ASN A 255 -28.86 -1.70 2.95
CA ASN A 255 -27.94 -2.83 2.92
C ASN A 255 -26.59 -2.43 2.34
N LEU A 256 -25.51 -2.68 3.05
CA LEU A 256 -24.12 -2.40 2.64
C LEU A 256 -23.61 -3.38 1.57
N GLY A 257 -24.39 -4.39 1.23
CA GLY A 257 -23.98 -5.47 0.33
C GLY A 257 -23.18 -6.56 1.04
N SER A 258 -22.70 -7.50 0.27
CA SER A 258 -21.76 -8.51 0.76
C SER A 258 -20.40 -7.86 0.99
N ILE A 259 -19.86 -8.01 2.18
CA ILE A 259 -18.47 -7.62 2.49
C ILE A 259 -17.59 -8.82 2.24
N ASP A 260 -16.63 -8.63 1.36
CA ASP A 260 -15.62 -9.62 1.00
C ASP A 260 -14.25 -9.04 1.36
N SER A 261 -13.44 -9.81 2.08
CA SER A 261 -12.09 -9.39 2.50
C SER A 261 -11.11 -9.25 1.34
N ASP A 262 -11.43 -9.81 0.19
CA ASP A 262 -10.58 -9.76 -1.01
C ASP A 262 -11.00 -8.64 -1.98
N THR A 263 -12.07 -7.89 -1.68
CA THR A 263 -12.58 -6.79 -2.52
C THR A 263 -12.54 -5.46 -1.76
N PRO A 264 -11.90 -4.40 -2.33
CA PRO A 264 -11.88 -3.09 -1.70
C PRO A 264 -13.28 -2.50 -1.50
N CYS A 265 -13.51 -1.93 -0.33
CA CYS A 265 -14.79 -1.37 0.05
C CYS A 265 -14.95 0.09 -0.38
N ASN A 266 -15.83 0.39 -1.31
CA ASN A 266 -16.02 1.70 -1.95
C ASN A 266 -16.41 2.84 -0.99
N TRP A 267 -17.06 2.52 0.13
CA TRP A 267 -17.53 3.52 1.10
C TRP A 267 -16.55 3.72 2.28
N LEU A 268 -15.56 2.86 2.44
CA LEU A 268 -14.60 2.93 3.53
C LEU A 268 -13.75 4.23 3.51
N PRO A 269 -13.31 4.77 2.36
CA PRO A 269 -12.62 6.06 2.30
C PRO A 269 -13.44 7.22 2.90
N PHE A 270 -14.76 7.10 2.85
CA PHE A 270 -15.66 8.06 3.48
C PHE A 270 -15.56 8.04 5.01
N LEU A 271 -15.36 6.87 5.61
CA LEU A 271 -15.17 6.74 7.06
C LEU A 271 -13.77 7.18 7.50
N LEU A 272 -12.74 6.73 6.79
CA LEU A 272 -11.35 6.97 7.17
C LEU A 272 -10.96 8.46 7.06
N GLY A 273 -11.44 9.17 6.04
CA GLY A 273 -11.25 10.61 5.88
C GLY A 273 -9.82 11.07 6.09
N VAL A 274 -8.96 10.78 5.14
CA VAL A 274 -7.54 11.14 5.22
C VAL A 274 -7.39 12.66 5.24
N SER A 275 -6.91 13.22 6.34
CA SER A 275 -6.40 14.59 6.40
C SER A 275 -4.92 14.54 6.04
N GLU A 276 -4.52 15.13 4.92
CA GLU A 276 -3.10 15.33 4.62
C GLU A 276 -2.47 16.13 5.76
N GLY A 277 -1.45 15.56 6.43
CA GLY A 277 -0.70 16.22 7.49
C GLY A 277 -1.09 15.85 8.93
N ASP A 278 -2.12 15.04 9.16
CA ASP A 278 -2.38 14.50 10.49
C ASP A 278 -1.62 13.16 10.66
N HIS A 279 -0.59 13.19 11.52
CA HIS A 279 0.28 12.04 11.83
C HIS A 279 -0.07 11.41 13.18
N SER A 280 -1.22 11.75 13.77
CA SER A 280 -1.64 11.14 15.02
C SER A 280 -2.03 9.67 14.79
N GLU A 281 -1.68 8.80 15.73
CA GLU A 281 -2.02 7.37 15.67
C GLU A 281 -3.51 7.12 15.95
N VAL A 282 -4.24 8.11 16.43
CA VAL A 282 -5.66 8.03 16.77
C VAL A 282 -6.39 9.26 16.26
N HIS A 283 -7.38 9.03 15.43
CA HIS A 283 -8.22 10.07 14.84
C HIS A 283 -9.67 9.90 15.24
N ASN A 284 -10.35 10.99 15.56
CA ASN A 284 -11.79 10.96 15.80
C ASN A 284 -12.54 11.66 14.67
N ARG A 285 -13.62 11.05 14.24
CA ARG A 285 -14.48 11.59 13.20
C ARG A 285 -15.95 11.43 13.56
N THR A 286 -16.72 12.50 13.46
CA THR A 286 -18.18 12.46 13.68
C THR A 286 -18.89 12.43 12.34
N ILE A 287 -19.75 11.43 12.13
CA ILE A 287 -20.61 11.30 10.96
C ILE A 287 -22.04 11.08 11.45
N LYS A 288 -22.95 12.03 11.18
CA LYS A 288 -24.30 12.09 11.74
C LYS A 288 -24.23 12.09 13.28
N ASN A 289 -24.79 11.05 13.90
CA ASN A 289 -24.86 10.85 15.34
C ASN A 289 -23.92 9.74 15.83
N TYR A 290 -22.87 9.44 15.05
CA TYR A 290 -21.86 8.46 15.41
C TYR A 290 -20.47 9.07 15.43
N ILE A 291 -19.70 8.71 16.44
CA ILE A 291 -18.27 9.03 16.56
C ILE A 291 -17.50 7.80 16.13
N TYR A 292 -16.62 7.98 15.17
CA TYR A 292 -15.66 6.98 14.68
C TYR A 292 -14.30 7.32 15.28
N THR A 293 -13.75 6.41 16.06
CA THR A 293 -12.36 6.48 16.51
C THR A 293 -11.53 5.54 15.67
N ILE A 294 -10.59 6.07 14.92
CA ILE A 294 -9.73 5.35 14.00
C ILE A 294 -8.36 5.27 14.64
N HIS A 295 -7.87 4.05 14.83
CA HIS A 295 -6.54 3.76 15.33
C HIS A 295 -5.69 3.20 14.19
N ASP A 296 -4.53 3.77 13.97
CA ASP A 296 -3.56 3.27 13.00
C ASP A 296 -2.64 2.25 13.64
N TYR A 297 -2.52 1.09 13.02
CA TYR A 297 -1.57 0.07 13.39
C TYR A 297 -0.58 -0.14 12.25
N ARG A 298 0.70 0.08 12.52
CA ARG A 298 1.78 -0.01 11.54
C ARG A 298 2.66 -1.22 11.80
N GLN A 299 2.79 -2.09 10.80
CA GLN A 299 3.74 -3.19 10.79
C GLN A 299 4.90 -2.83 9.88
N SER A 300 6.05 -2.51 10.49
CA SER A 300 7.28 -2.20 9.74
C SER A 300 8.12 -3.44 9.54
N TYR A 301 8.75 -3.54 8.38
CA TYR A 301 9.69 -4.60 8.01
C TYR A 301 11.11 -4.04 7.84
N SER A 302 12.13 -4.91 7.93
CA SER A 302 13.54 -4.49 7.84
C SER A 302 13.91 -3.92 6.47
N ASN A 303 13.16 -4.28 5.43
CA ASN A 303 13.32 -3.78 4.07
C ASN A 303 12.70 -2.39 3.83
N GLY A 304 12.13 -1.76 4.87
CA GLY A 304 11.51 -0.43 4.79
C GLY A 304 10.04 -0.43 4.39
N ILE A 305 9.46 -1.57 4.01
CA ILE A 305 8.02 -1.68 3.76
C ILE A 305 7.27 -1.49 5.08
N VAL A 306 6.15 -0.79 5.02
CA VAL A 306 5.23 -0.60 6.14
C VAL A 306 3.83 -1.01 5.68
N ASP A 307 3.27 -2.02 6.33
CA ASP A 307 1.85 -2.36 6.17
C ASP A 307 1.05 -1.54 7.19
N LEU A 308 0.04 -0.83 6.72
CA LEU A 308 -0.86 -0.02 7.54
C LEU A 308 -2.22 -0.72 7.67
N TYR A 309 -2.70 -0.78 8.89
CA TYR A 309 -4.02 -1.30 9.23
C TYR A 309 -4.77 -0.26 10.03
N HIS A 310 -6.08 -0.22 9.88
CA HIS A 310 -6.93 0.66 10.67
C HIS A 310 -7.88 -0.17 11.53
N TRP A 311 -7.90 0.16 12.80
CA TRP A 311 -8.93 -0.33 13.71
C TRP A 311 -9.90 0.80 14.01
N ILE A 312 -11.15 0.64 13.61
CA ILE A 312 -12.18 1.66 13.70
C ILE A 312 -13.22 1.22 14.72
N THR A 313 -13.44 2.02 15.74
CA THR A 313 -14.57 1.84 16.66
C THR A 313 -15.68 2.82 16.36
N ILE A 314 -16.93 2.43 16.63
CA ILE A 314 -18.11 3.20 16.27
C ILE A 314 -18.96 3.40 17.52
N HIS A 315 -19.09 4.63 17.99
CA HIS A 315 -19.89 5.00 19.15
C HIS A 315 -21.08 5.85 18.73
N LYS A 316 -22.19 5.70 19.45
CA LYS A 316 -23.30 6.64 19.28
C LYS A 316 -23.01 7.90 20.06
N GLU A 317 -23.12 9.05 19.43
CA GLU A 317 -22.93 10.35 20.06
C GLU A 317 -23.98 10.55 21.15
N THR A 318 -23.55 10.82 22.40
CA THR A 318 -24.43 11.23 23.49
C THR A 318 -24.52 12.74 23.50
N HIS A 319 -25.63 13.31 24.02
CA HIS A 319 -25.86 14.77 24.03
C HIS A 319 -24.76 15.60 24.72
N GLU A 320 -23.94 14.98 25.57
CA GLU A 320 -22.81 15.64 26.25
C GLU A 320 -21.55 15.74 25.34
N SER A 321 -21.41 14.83 24.40
CA SER A 321 -20.25 14.79 23.45
C SER A 321 -20.45 15.74 22.26
N ALA A 322 -21.69 16.03 21.88
CA ALA A 322 -22.03 16.86 20.72
C ALA A 322 -21.50 18.30 20.83
N SER A 323 -21.47 18.86 22.04
CA SER A 323 -21.01 20.23 22.25
C SER A 323 -19.50 20.43 22.10
N GLN A 324 -18.70 19.40 22.38
CA GLN A 324 -17.23 19.44 22.23
C GLN A 324 -16.78 19.16 20.80
N ALA A 325 -17.47 18.26 20.10
CA ALA A 325 -17.20 17.95 18.70
C ALA A 325 -17.52 19.13 17.76
N ASP A 326 -18.59 19.88 18.04
CA ASP A 326 -18.95 21.07 17.26
C ASP A 326 -17.91 22.20 17.38
N VAL A 327 -17.28 22.36 18.54
CA VAL A 327 -16.23 23.36 18.76
C VAL A 327 -14.91 22.98 18.07
N ALA A 328 -14.57 21.70 18.06
CA ALA A 328 -13.36 21.22 17.37
C ALA A 328 -13.51 21.27 15.83
N MET A 329 -14.70 20.96 15.31
CA MET A 329 -15.00 21.08 13.89
C MET A 329 -15.04 22.54 13.40
N ASP A 330 -15.51 23.49 14.21
CA ASP A 330 -15.49 24.92 13.85
C ASP A 330 -14.07 25.49 13.76
N ALA A 331 -13.12 24.92 14.48
CA ALA A 331 -11.70 25.33 14.39
C ALA A 331 -10.99 24.86 13.09
N GLY A 332 -11.38 23.67 12.56
CA GLY A 332 -10.83 23.15 11.28
C GLY A 332 -11.43 23.80 10.03
N ILE A 333 -12.59 24.46 10.16
CA ILE A 333 -13.37 25.03 9.05
C ILE A 333 -12.99 26.50 8.73
N ALA A 334 -11.87 27.00 9.23
CA ALA A 334 -11.36 28.33 8.86
C ALA A 334 -11.13 28.52 7.33
N SER A 335 -11.03 27.41 6.57
CA SER A 335 -10.92 27.44 5.10
C SER A 335 -12.26 27.74 4.38
N LEU A 336 -13.42 27.73 5.10
CA LEU A 336 -14.74 27.98 4.50
C LEU A 336 -15.06 29.48 4.27
N SER A 337 -14.11 30.39 4.43
CA SER A 337 -14.33 31.82 4.20
C SER A 337 -14.78 32.18 2.78
N ALA A 338 -14.50 31.29 1.80
CA ALA A 338 -14.97 31.44 0.42
C ALA A 338 -16.44 31.07 0.21
N LEU A 339 -17.08 30.42 1.17
CA LEU A 339 -18.48 29.96 1.09
C LEU A 339 -19.44 30.95 1.77
N THR A 340 -20.64 31.08 1.21
CA THR A 340 -21.74 31.76 1.90
C THR A 340 -22.16 30.99 3.16
N LYS A 341 -22.82 31.67 4.11
CA LYS A 341 -23.31 31.04 5.36
C LYS A 341 -24.17 29.79 5.11
N THR A 342 -24.96 29.78 4.04
CA THR A 342 -25.80 28.65 3.67
C THR A 342 -24.96 27.51 3.09
N GLU A 343 -24.04 27.82 2.20
CA GLU A 343 -23.10 26.84 1.65
C GLU A 343 -22.21 26.22 2.72
N GLN A 344 -21.77 27.01 3.72
CA GLN A 344 -21.04 26.49 4.89
C GLN A 344 -21.86 25.47 5.66
N LYS A 345 -23.18 25.74 5.90
CA LYS A 345 -24.07 24.77 6.56
C LYS A 345 -24.23 23.50 5.74
N VAL A 346 -24.44 23.64 4.43
CA VAL A 346 -24.55 22.50 3.51
C VAL A 346 -23.24 21.70 3.52
N ALA A 347 -22.09 22.35 3.40
CA ALA A 347 -20.78 21.69 3.43
C ALA A 347 -20.55 20.93 4.75
N ARG A 348 -20.86 21.53 5.90
CA ARG A 348 -20.79 20.86 7.22
C ARG A 348 -21.67 19.61 7.28
N LEU A 349 -22.91 19.68 6.82
CA LEU A 349 -23.80 18.52 6.81
C LEU A 349 -23.32 17.45 5.79
N MET A 350 -22.74 17.86 4.68
CA MET A 350 -22.12 16.93 3.75
C MET A 350 -20.93 16.21 4.40
N VAL A 351 -20.03 16.93 5.07
CA VAL A 351 -18.89 16.33 5.78
C VAL A 351 -19.36 15.37 6.87
N ARG A 352 -20.46 15.68 7.58
CA ARG A 352 -21.11 14.80 8.56
C ARG A 352 -21.86 13.60 7.97
N GLY A 353 -21.81 13.38 6.66
CA GLY A 353 -22.40 12.20 6.03
C GLY A 353 -23.86 12.30 5.62
N TYR A 354 -24.51 13.46 5.80
CA TYR A 354 -25.91 13.63 5.44
C TYR A 354 -26.11 13.56 3.90
N THR A 355 -27.13 12.83 3.47
CA THR A 355 -27.56 12.82 2.06
C THR A 355 -28.23 14.15 1.68
N TYR A 356 -28.32 14.47 0.40
CA TYR A 356 -29.00 15.70 -0.07
C TYR A 356 -30.45 15.78 0.38
N LYS A 357 -31.16 14.64 0.51
CA LYS A 357 -32.52 14.58 1.05
C LYS A 357 -32.57 14.94 2.53
N GLU A 358 -31.65 14.40 3.32
CA GLU A 358 -31.54 14.71 4.77
C GLU A 358 -31.13 16.16 5.00
N ILE A 359 -30.21 16.70 4.18
CA ILE A 359 -29.84 18.12 4.23
C ILE A 359 -31.03 19.00 3.91
N ALA A 360 -31.79 18.66 2.88
CA ALA A 360 -33.02 19.38 2.50
C ALA A 360 -34.03 19.40 3.66
N ALA A 361 -34.28 18.26 4.29
CA ALA A 361 -35.14 18.15 5.44
C ALA A 361 -34.62 18.94 6.66
N SER A 362 -33.32 18.83 6.98
CA SER A 362 -32.69 19.52 8.11
C SER A 362 -32.68 21.03 7.95
N MET A 363 -32.51 21.54 6.75
CA MET A 363 -32.45 22.96 6.44
C MET A 363 -33.79 23.56 6.01
N VAL A 364 -34.85 22.75 5.90
CA VAL A 364 -36.19 23.13 5.44
C VAL A 364 -36.17 23.82 4.05
N ILE A 365 -35.38 23.24 3.13
CA ILE A 365 -35.26 23.70 1.75
C ILE A 365 -35.49 22.54 0.77
N SER A 366 -35.69 22.85 -0.51
CA SER A 366 -35.91 21.80 -1.50
C SER A 366 -34.63 21.00 -1.80
N TYR A 367 -34.79 19.74 -2.23
CA TYR A 367 -33.69 18.92 -2.72
C TYR A 367 -32.89 19.61 -3.85
N HIS A 368 -33.60 20.28 -4.77
CA HIS A 368 -32.96 21.03 -5.85
C HIS A 368 -32.12 22.21 -5.37
N THR A 369 -32.58 22.87 -4.29
CA THR A 369 -31.82 23.96 -3.64
C THR A 369 -30.53 23.44 -3.03
N VAL A 370 -30.58 22.27 -2.36
CA VAL A 370 -29.38 21.63 -1.82
C VAL A 370 -28.40 21.27 -2.95
N LYS A 371 -28.91 20.63 -4.03
CA LYS A 371 -28.08 20.28 -5.19
C LYS A 371 -27.37 21.51 -5.77
N LYS A 372 -28.06 22.62 -5.89
CA LYS A 372 -27.48 23.87 -6.38
C LYS A 372 -26.39 24.42 -5.45
N HIS A 373 -26.60 24.36 -4.13
CA HIS A 373 -25.56 24.73 -3.17
C HIS A 373 -24.34 23.82 -3.28
N VAL A 374 -24.54 22.51 -3.46
CA VAL A 374 -23.42 21.55 -3.64
C VAL A 374 -22.64 21.82 -4.93
N GLU A 375 -23.31 22.11 -6.02
CA GLU A 375 -22.66 22.50 -7.29
C GLU A 375 -21.80 23.75 -7.08
N ASN A 376 -22.32 24.78 -6.42
CA ASN A 376 -21.57 26.00 -6.12
C ASN A 376 -20.38 25.75 -5.18
N ILE A 377 -20.53 24.87 -4.18
CA ILE A 377 -19.45 24.47 -3.27
C ILE A 377 -18.35 23.76 -4.07
N TYR A 378 -18.71 22.80 -4.93
CA TYR A 378 -17.74 22.07 -5.76
C TYR A 378 -16.99 22.99 -6.72
N GLU A 379 -17.67 23.94 -7.33
CA GLU A 379 -17.05 24.95 -8.19
C GLU A 379 -16.05 25.82 -7.44
N LYS A 380 -16.42 26.33 -6.25
CA LYS A 380 -15.55 27.20 -5.42
C LYS A 380 -14.32 26.49 -4.89
N PHE A 381 -14.40 25.18 -4.63
CA PHE A 381 -13.29 24.36 -4.18
C PHE A 381 -12.54 23.65 -5.32
N HIS A 382 -12.96 23.85 -6.58
CA HIS A 382 -12.41 23.14 -7.75
C HIS A 382 -12.36 21.62 -7.55
N VAL A 383 -13.50 21.04 -7.12
CA VAL A 383 -13.68 19.60 -6.90
C VAL A 383 -14.90 19.10 -7.66
N ASN A 384 -14.95 17.78 -7.95
CA ASN A 384 -16.05 17.17 -8.66
C ASN A 384 -16.77 16.08 -7.87
N SER A 385 -16.32 15.81 -6.64
CA SER A 385 -16.91 14.79 -5.79
C SER A 385 -16.90 15.21 -4.32
N ARG A 386 -17.80 14.58 -3.56
CA ARG A 386 -17.88 14.74 -2.10
C ARG A 386 -16.57 14.33 -1.43
N TYR A 387 -15.95 13.27 -1.91
CA TYR A 387 -14.67 12.80 -1.41
C TYR A 387 -13.55 13.86 -1.57
N GLN A 388 -13.45 14.45 -2.77
CA GLN A 388 -12.46 15.52 -3.01
C GLN A 388 -12.75 16.77 -2.18
N LEU A 389 -14.03 17.10 -1.94
CA LEU A 389 -14.40 18.19 -1.06
C LEU A 389 -13.91 17.93 0.39
N MET A 390 -14.09 16.70 0.85
CA MET A 390 -13.68 16.31 2.20
C MET A 390 -12.16 16.34 2.40
N LYS A 391 -11.38 16.09 1.34
CA LYS A 391 -9.91 16.24 1.38
C LYS A 391 -9.44 17.70 1.48
N LYS A 392 -10.28 18.65 1.08
CA LYS A 392 -9.96 20.08 1.05
C LYS A 392 -10.51 20.86 2.26
N LEU A 393 -11.38 20.24 3.02
CA LEU A 393 -11.96 20.78 4.26
C LEU A 393 -11.32 20.18 5.49
#